data_38838b4690c3aa0b5397297b02be3777
#
_entry.id   38838b4690c3aa0b5397297b02be3777
#
_cell.length_a   1.000
_cell.length_b   1.000
_cell.length_c   1.000
_cell.angle_alpha   90.00
_cell.angle_beta   90.00
_cell.angle_gamma   90.00
#
_symmetry.space_group_name_H-M   'P 1'
#
loop_
_entity.id
_entity.type
_entity.pdbx_description
1 polymer ?
#
loop_
_entity_poly.entity_id
_entity_poly.type
_entity_poly.pdbx_seq_one_letter_code
_entity_poly.pdbx_strand_id
1 'polypeptide(L)'
;MTQDARDTPANPHRGEASLAVAGIDRKLRPSFAALVAAEEELGPLFALVERAGSGQLRLGEMAALFWHCLAATEGLTREQLGEAVAELGLAACAKPLRALLGQILQGSG
;
A
#
# COMPACT_ATOMS: atom_id res chain seq x y z
N MET A 1 -11.17 25.30 8.81
CA MET A 1 -12.01 24.11 9.01
C MET A 1 -11.18 23.01 9.65
N THR A 2 -11.69 22.40 10.70
CA THR A 2 -10.96 21.37 11.40
C THR A 2 -11.33 20.02 10.83
N GLN A 3 -10.34 19.22 10.50
CA GLN A 3 -10.56 17.86 10.02
C GLN A 3 -10.35 16.86 11.14
N ASP A 4 -11.21 15.87 11.18
CA ASP A 4 -11.01 14.70 12.02
C ASP A 4 -9.78 13.94 11.51
N ALA A 5 -9.04 13.32 12.41
CA ALA A 5 -7.88 12.51 12.03
C ALA A 5 -8.23 11.39 11.04
N ARG A 6 -9.46 10.87 11.13
CA ARG A 6 -9.94 9.82 10.22
C ARG A 6 -10.17 10.33 8.79
N ASP A 7 -10.40 11.63 8.66
CA ASP A 7 -10.67 12.27 7.37
C ASP A 7 -9.44 12.93 6.78
N THR A 8 -8.30 12.80 7.45
CA THR A 8 -7.06 13.39 6.97
C THR A 8 -6.64 12.70 5.67
N PRO A 9 -6.50 13.44 4.57
CA PRO A 9 -6.07 12.82 3.32
C PRO A 9 -4.65 12.28 3.42
N ALA A 10 -4.32 11.33 2.57
CA ALA A 10 -2.97 10.80 2.48
C ALA A 10 -2.00 11.93 2.15
N ASN A 11 -0.82 11.88 2.74
CA ASN A 11 0.21 12.89 2.54
C ASN A 11 1.33 12.33 1.66
N PRO A 12 1.43 12.75 0.38
CA PRO A 12 2.47 12.24 -0.51
C PRO A 12 3.88 12.54 -0.02
N HIS A 13 4.07 13.62 0.72
CA HIS A 13 5.39 13.96 1.27
C HIS A 13 5.88 12.99 2.32
N ARG A 14 4.96 12.22 2.91
CA ARG A 14 5.29 11.15 3.85
C ARG A 14 5.27 9.78 3.19
N GLY A 15 5.09 9.73 1.89
CA GLY A 15 4.96 8.48 1.17
C GLY A 15 3.63 7.80 1.38
N GLU A 16 2.65 8.52 1.94
CA GLU A 16 1.33 7.96 2.17
C GLU A 16 0.49 7.98 0.90
N ALA A 17 -0.38 7.00 0.77
CA ALA A 17 -1.32 6.90 -0.33
C ALA A 17 -2.65 6.41 0.22
N SER A 18 -3.67 6.37 -0.61
CA SER A 18 -4.99 5.85 -0.25
C SER A 18 -5.39 4.72 -1.17
N LEU A 19 -6.13 3.77 -0.62
CA LEU A 19 -6.70 2.67 -1.37
C LEU A 19 -8.16 2.51 -0.94
N ALA A 20 -9.07 2.49 -1.91
CA ALA A 20 -10.49 2.27 -1.62
C ALA A 20 -10.74 0.79 -1.36
N VAL A 21 -11.23 0.46 -0.18
CA VAL A 21 -11.54 -0.92 0.22
C VAL A 21 -12.97 -0.95 0.71
N ALA A 22 -13.83 -1.68 0.02
CA ALA A 22 -15.24 -1.78 0.37
C ALA A 22 -15.91 -0.40 0.50
N GLY A 23 -15.57 0.53 -0.40
CA GLY A 23 -16.14 1.87 -0.41
C GLY A 23 -15.54 2.84 0.60
N ILE A 24 -14.53 2.41 1.36
CA ILE A 24 -13.88 3.24 2.36
C ILE A 24 -12.44 3.48 1.96
N ASP A 25 -12.03 4.76 1.93
CA ASP A 25 -10.62 5.09 1.67
C ASP A 25 -9.77 4.71 2.87
N ARG A 26 -8.82 3.83 2.64
CA ARG A 26 -7.87 3.39 3.67
C ARG A 26 -6.52 3.98 3.37
N LYS A 27 -5.91 4.58 4.40
CA LYS A 27 -4.58 5.16 4.25
C LYS A 27 -3.51 4.07 4.25
N LEU A 28 -2.55 4.21 3.34
CA LEU A 28 -1.37 3.35 3.27
C LEU A 28 -0.17 4.13 3.78
N ARG A 29 0.57 3.54 4.70
CA ARG A 29 1.73 4.18 5.31
C ARG A 29 2.90 3.20 5.34
N PRO A 30 3.95 3.43 4.54
CA PRO A 30 5.11 2.54 4.51
C PRO A 30 6.05 2.84 5.67
N SER A 31 5.62 2.52 6.89
CA SER A 31 6.44 2.67 8.09
C SER A 31 7.55 1.63 8.12
N PHE A 32 8.56 1.84 8.96
CA PHE A 32 9.64 0.86 9.11
C PHE A 32 9.08 -0.53 9.48
N ALA A 33 8.18 -0.58 10.45
CA ALA A 33 7.59 -1.85 10.87
C ALA A 33 6.83 -2.51 9.73
N ALA A 34 6.08 -1.73 8.95
CA ALA A 34 5.32 -2.25 7.81
C ALA A 34 6.27 -2.84 6.75
N LEU A 35 7.36 -2.14 6.45
CA LEU A 35 8.30 -2.59 5.43
C LEU A 35 9.08 -3.82 5.88
N VAL A 36 9.44 -3.92 7.16
CA VAL A 36 10.08 -5.11 7.68
C VAL A 36 9.14 -6.32 7.58
N ALA A 37 7.88 -6.12 7.96
CA ALA A 37 6.89 -7.20 7.85
C ALA A 37 6.68 -7.63 6.39
N ALA A 38 6.66 -6.66 5.48
CA ALA A 38 6.52 -6.96 4.06
C ALA A 38 7.72 -7.76 3.55
N GLU A 39 8.94 -7.40 3.96
CA GLU A 39 10.14 -8.16 3.56
C GLU A 39 10.12 -9.59 4.07
N GLU A 40 9.64 -9.80 5.28
CA GLU A 40 9.55 -11.14 5.85
C GLU A 40 8.65 -12.05 5.03
N GLU A 41 7.60 -11.49 4.45
CA GLU A 41 6.67 -12.28 3.65
C GLU A 41 7.07 -12.34 2.18
N LEU A 42 7.54 -11.23 1.62
CA LEU A 42 7.71 -11.06 0.17
C LEU A 42 9.15 -11.13 -0.32
N GLY A 43 10.11 -11.18 0.60
CA GLY A 43 11.53 -11.14 0.26
C GLY A 43 12.06 -9.72 0.18
N PRO A 44 13.32 -9.55 -0.26
CA PRO A 44 13.97 -8.25 -0.24
C PRO A 44 13.18 -7.18 -1.01
N LEU A 45 13.06 -6.00 -0.41
CA LEU A 45 12.30 -4.92 -1.03
C LEU A 45 12.90 -4.45 -2.35
N PHE A 46 14.23 -4.45 -2.48
CA PHE A 46 14.87 -4.10 -3.74
C PHE A 46 14.40 -5.02 -4.87
N ALA A 47 14.37 -6.33 -4.61
CA ALA A 47 13.90 -7.29 -5.61
C ALA A 47 12.44 -7.07 -5.94
N LEU A 48 11.63 -6.74 -4.94
CA LEU A 48 10.22 -6.46 -5.14
C LEU A 48 10.02 -5.25 -6.05
N VAL A 49 10.77 -4.17 -5.78
CA VAL A 49 10.70 -2.95 -6.59
C VAL A 49 11.12 -3.23 -8.03
N GLU A 50 12.19 -4.01 -8.23
CA GLU A 50 12.63 -4.36 -9.56
C GLU A 50 11.58 -5.15 -10.33
N ARG A 51 10.95 -6.11 -9.67
CA ARG A 51 9.89 -6.89 -10.32
C ARG A 51 8.67 -6.04 -10.64
N ALA A 52 8.35 -5.10 -9.76
CA ALA A 52 7.25 -4.16 -10.03
C ALA A 52 7.56 -3.30 -11.25
N GLY A 53 8.80 -2.83 -11.37
CA GLY A 53 9.21 -2.01 -12.51
C GLY A 53 9.20 -2.76 -13.83
N SER A 54 9.44 -4.06 -13.80
CA SER A 54 9.44 -4.89 -15.00
C SER A 54 8.08 -5.54 -15.29
N GLY A 55 7.06 -5.19 -14.51
CA GLY A 55 5.72 -5.74 -14.70
C GLY A 55 5.54 -7.16 -14.19
N GLN A 56 6.40 -7.61 -13.31
CA GLN A 56 6.39 -8.99 -12.82
C GLN A 56 5.89 -9.13 -11.39
N LEU A 57 5.28 -8.10 -10.84
CA LEU A 57 4.70 -8.16 -9.52
C LEU A 57 3.35 -8.88 -9.60
N ARG A 58 3.18 -9.90 -8.78
CA ARG A 58 1.96 -10.68 -8.77
C ARG A 58 0.86 -9.99 -7.95
N LEU A 59 -0.38 -10.28 -8.29
CA LEU A 59 -1.54 -9.74 -7.59
C LEU A 59 -1.46 -10.00 -6.08
N GLY A 60 -1.15 -11.22 -5.68
CA GLY A 60 -1.03 -11.56 -4.26
C GLY A 60 0.08 -10.81 -3.56
N GLU A 61 1.18 -10.54 -4.27
CA GLU A 61 2.29 -9.77 -3.71
C GLU A 61 1.90 -8.32 -3.52
N MET A 62 1.20 -7.73 -4.48
CA MET A 62 0.72 -6.37 -4.38
C MET A 62 -0.26 -6.23 -3.22
N ALA A 63 -1.20 -7.16 -3.10
CA ALA A 63 -2.17 -7.16 -2.01
C ALA A 63 -1.47 -7.30 -0.65
N ALA A 64 -0.46 -8.16 -0.56
CA ALA A 64 0.30 -8.33 0.67
C ALA A 64 1.05 -7.05 1.05
N LEU A 65 1.66 -6.37 0.08
CA LEU A 65 2.34 -5.10 0.35
C LEU A 65 1.34 -4.06 0.87
N PHE A 66 0.20 -3.93 0.23
CA PHE A 66 -0.85 -3.01 0.70
C PHE A 66 -1.29 -3.36 2.11
N TRP A 67 -1.50 -4.66 2.38
CA TRP A 67 -1.93 -5.09 3.71
C TRP A 67 -0.96 -4.65 4.80
N HIS A 68 0.33 -4.89 4.60
CA HIS A 68 1.34 -4.50 5.59
C HIS A 68 1.45 -2.99 5.76
N CYS A 69 1.15 -2.24 4.70
CA CYS A 69 1.24 -0.78 4.74
C CYS A 69 -0.06 -0.10 5.20
N LEU A 70 -1.15 -0.84 5.42
CA LEU A 70 -2.37 -0.23 5.92
C LEU A 70 -2.13 0.41 7.27
N ALA A 71 -2.50 1.68 7.41
CA ALA A 71 -2.36 2.41 8.67
C ALA A 71 -3.27 1.84 9.75
N ALA A 72 -4.41 1.28 9.35
CA ALA A 72 -5.35 0.64 10.26
C ALA A 72 -6.03 -0.53 9.54
N THR A 73 -6.15 -1.66 10.24
CA THR A 73 -6.76 -2.87 9.67
C THR A 73 -8.05 -3.26 10.37
N GLU A 74 -8.57 -2.40 11.23
CA GLU A 74 -9.77 -2.69 12.02
C GLU A 74 -10.95 -3.02 11.12
N GLY A 75 -11.59 -4.13 11.40
CA GLY A 75 -12.76 -4.58 10.65
C GLY A 75 -12.43 -5.09 9.26
N LEU A 76 -11.16 -5.33 8.94
CA LEU A 76 -10.74 -5.75 7.62
C LEU A 76 -9.87 -7.01 7.72
N THR A 77 -10.11 -7.97 6.83
CA THR A 77 -9.27 -9.16 6.70
C THR A 77 -8.39 -9.04 5.46
N ARG A 78 -7.31 -9.82 5.43
CA ARG A 78 -6.44 -9.86 4.24
C ARG A 78 -7.20 -10.30 3.00
N GLU A 79 -8.12 -11.23 3.17
CA GLU A 79 -8.93 -11.73 2.07
C GLU A 79 -9.83 -10.64 1.50
N GLN A 80 -10.44 -9.84 2.37
CA GLN A 80 -11.26 -8.71 1.94
C GLN A 80 -10.44 -7.68 1.19
N LEU A 81 -9.21 -7.42 1.65
CA LEU A 81 -8.31 -6.52 0.94
C LEU A 81 -7.97 -7.05 -0.43
N GLY A 82 -7.63 -8.34 -0.52
CA GLY A 82 -7.33 -8.96 -1.80
C GLY A 82 -8.49 -8.88 -2.79
N GLU A 83 -9.70 -9.11 -2.30
CA GLU A 83 -10.90 -8.98 -3.13
C GLU A 83 -11.09 -7.54 -3.60
N ALA A 84 -10.85 -6.57 -2.72
CA ALA A 84 -10.97 -5.16 -3.08
C ALA A 84 -9.95 -4.76 -4.16
N VAL A 85 -8.72 -5.26 -4.06
CA VAL A 85 -7.69 -5.02 -5.06
C VAL A 85 -8.14 -5.57 -6.42
N ALA A 86 -8.71 -6.77 -6.43
CA ALA A 86 -9.20 -7.37 -7.67
C ALA A 86 -10.38 -6.59 -8.24
N GLU A 87 -11.28 -6.10 -7.39
CA GLU A 87 -12.43 -5.30 -7.84
C GLU A 87 -12.01 -3.95 -8.39
N LEU A 88 -11.03 -3.30 -7.75
CA LEU A 88 -10.51 -2.02 -8.25
C LEU A 88 -9.82 -2.17 -9.59
N GLY A 89 -9.18 -3.31 -9.80
CA GLY A 89 -8.39 -3.57 -10.99
C GLY A 89 -6.97 -3.07 -10.85
N LEU A 90 -6.08 -3.66 -11.61
CA LEU A 90 -4.64 -3.36 -11.52
C LEU A 90 -4.34 -1.92 -11.91
N ALA A 91 -5.06 -1.37 -12.88
CA ALA A 91 -4.82 0.00 -13.31
C ALA A 91 -5.09 1.01 -12.20
N ALA A 92 -6.19 0.82 -11.45
CA ALA A 92 -6.53 1.72 -10.35
C ALA A 92 -5.57 1.57 -9.18
N CYS A 93 -4.99 0.37 -8.99
CA CYS A 93 -4.03 0.12 -7.92
C CYS A 93 -2.63 0.65 -8.25
N ALA A 94 -2.36 0.96 -9.51
CA ALA A 94 -1.03 1.38 -9.94
C ALA A 94 -0.58 2.68 -9.26
N LYS A 95 -1.48 3.63 -9.08
CA LYS A 95 -1.12 4.92 -8.47
C LYS A 95 -0.68 4.77 -7.02
N PRO A 96 -1.48 4.14 -6.13
CA PRO A 96 -1.02 3.94 -4.76
C PRO A 96 0.21 3.03 -4.68
N LEU A 97 0.32 2.05 -5.56
CA LEU A 97 1.51 1.20 -5.59
C LEU A 97 2.76 2.00 -5.91
N ARG A 98 2.71 2.86 -6.93
CA ARG A 98 3.85 3.69 -7.29
C ARG A 98 4.24 4.64 -6.17
N ALA A 99 3.25 5.17 -5.44
CA ALA A 99 3.54 6.05 -4.31
C ALA A 99 4.31 5.29 -3.22
N LEU A 100 3.90 4.07 -2.89
CA LEU A 100 4.61 3.25 -1.92
C LEU A 100 6.01 2.90 -2.38
N LEU A 101 6.15 2.45 -3.62
CA LEU A 101 7.46 2.06 -4.16
C LEU A 101 8.41 3.26 -4.23
N GLY A 102 7.89 4.43 -4.60
CA GLY A 102 8.69 5.65 -4.60
C GLY A 102 9.21 6.00 -3.21
N GLN A 103 8.37 5.83 -2.20
CA GLN A 103 8.77 6.08 -0.82
C GLN A 103 9.82 5.08 -0.36
N ILE A 104 9.68 3.83 -0.73
CA ILE A 104 10.66 2.79 -0.39
C ILE A 104 12.03 3.12 -0.98
N LEU A 105 12.05 3.61 -2.22
CA LEU A 105 13.30 3.92 -2.92
C LEU A 105 13.94 5.22 -2.44
N GLN A 106 13.14 6.25 -2.17
CA GLN A 106 13.65 7.61 -1.96
C GLN A 106 13.60 8.08 -0.52
N GLY A 107 12.83 7.39 0.31
CA GLY A 107 12.61 7.85 1.67
C GLY A 107 11.65 9.02 1.71
N SER A 108 11.38 9.52 2.92
CA SER A 108 10.41 10.60 3.15
C SER A 108 11.06 11.98 3.25
N GLY A 109 12.28 12.09 2.82
CA GLY A 109 13.05 13.33 2.93
C GLY A 109 12.65 14.39 1.95
#